data_c22d9f9c491d590ecf074217ddf347c9
#
_entry.id   c22d9f9c491d590ecf074217ddf347c9
#
_cell.length_a   1.000
_cell.length_b   1.000
_cell.length_c   1.000
_cell.angle_alpha   90.00
_cell.angle_beta   90.00
_cell.angle_gamma   90.00
#
_symmetry.space_group_name_H-M   'P 1'
#
loop_
_entity.id
_entity.type
_entity.pdbx_description
1 polymer ?
#
loop_
_entity_poly.entity_id
_entity_poly.type
_entity_poly.pdbx_seq_one_letter_code
_entity_poly.pdbx_strand_id
1 'polypeptide(L)'
;MAKEQLAVIEMITNMILGKTNGVSKVDFTPQKIPFPENLPYEQAFLRATPESQGVSSEKLIHLLSNLSASPYTDMHHFLVLRHGNVICDCSFAPYRSGIWHISHSMCKSITGMAIGLLIDEGKLSLDENIYNIFPGKVNPLIKIFRPEVTVRHLLTMTSGVTFN
;
A
#
# COMPACT_ATOMS: atom_id res chain seq x y z
N MET A 1 -2.15 5.08 25.92
CA MET A 1 -0.73 4.99 25.51
C MET A 1 -0.12 3.64 25.85
N ALA A 2 -0.02 3.21 27.11
CA ALA A 2 0.65 1.93 27.42
C ALA A 2 -0.02 0.67 26.83
N LYS A 3 -1.35 0.60 26.79
CA LYS A 3 -2.09 -0.54 26.22
C LYS A 3 -1.93 -0.66 24.69
N GLU A 4 -1.88 0.46 23.99
CA GLU A 4 -1.70 0.50 22.54
C GLU A 4 -0.27 0.09 22.12
N GLN A 5 0.71 0.52 22.91
CA GLN A 5 2.11 0.10 22.69
C GLN A 5 2.30 -1.40 22.96
N LEU A 6 1.65 -1.95 23.99
CA LEU A 6 1.67 -3.39 24.26
C LEU A 6 1.01 -4.19 23.12
N ALA A 7 -0.11 -3.74 22.57
CA ALA A 7 -0.77 -4.41 21.46
C ALA A 7 0.11 -4.42 20.18
N VAL A 8 0.83 -3.34 19.91
CA VAL A 8 1.77 -3.29 18.79
C VAL A 8 2.95 -4.23 19.00
N ILE A 9 3.51 -4.29 20.21
CA ILE A 9 4.61 -5.21 20.55
C ILE A 9 4.13 -6.66 20.43
N GLU A 10 2.94 -6.98 20.93
CA GLU A 10 2.37 -8.31 20.83
C GLU A 10 2.11 -8.70 19.36
N MET A 11 1.59 -7.79 18.55
CA MET A 11 1.39 -8.00 17.10
C MET A 11 2.73 -8.30 16.41
N ILE A 12 3.76 -7.50 16.66
CA ILE A 12 5.10 -7.71 16.08
C ILE A 12 5.69 -9.04 16.55
N THR A 13 5.57 -9.35 17.84
CA THR A 13 6.06 -10.59 18.41
C THR A 13 5.35 -11.80 17.79
N ASN A 14 4.03 -11.74 17.61
CA ASN A 14 3.25 -12.79 16.97
C ASN A 14 3.60 -12.96 15.50
N MET A 15 3.88 -11.88 14.79
CA MET A 15 4.39 -11.92 13.41
C MET A 15 5.76 -12.62 13.33
N ILE A 16 6.69 -12.27 14.22
CA ILE A 16 8.04 -12.86 14.25
C ILE A 16 7.98 -14.35 14.63
N LEU A 17 7.10 -14.71 15.56
CA LEU A 17 6.94 -16.10 16.04
C LEU A 17 6.04 -16.94 15.12
N GLY A 18 5.50 -16.39 14.05
CA GLY A 18 4.56 -17.07 13.15
C GLY A 18 3.25 -17.49 13.85
N LYS A 19 2.92 -16.88 14.99
CA LYS A 19 1.68 -17.12 15.71
C LYS A 19 0.57 -16.25 15.13
N THR A 20 -0.25 -16.84 14.30
CA THR A 20 -1.45 -16.19 13.75
C THR A 20 -2.66 -16.58 14.61
N ASN A 21 -2.93 -15.84 15.67
CA ASN A 21 -4.11 -16.05 16.49
C ASN A 21 -5.38 -15.78 15.67
N GLY A 22 -5.95 -16.82 15.07
CA GLY A 22 -7.25 -16.78 14.41
C GLY A 22 -7.30 -16.09 13.04
N VAL A 23 -6.21 -15.58 12.51
CA VAL A 23 -6.11 -15.17 11.10
C VAL A 23 -5.98 -16.45 10.29
N SER A 24 -6.85 -16.63 9.29
CA SER A 24 -6.79 -17.80 8.40
C SER A 24 -5.36 -17.92 7.86
N LYS A 25 -4.72 -19.06 8.14
CA LYS A 25 -3.50 -19.43 7.45
C LYS A 25 -3.83 -19.52 5.97
N VAL A 26 -3.45 -18.50 5.23
CA VAL A 26 -3.26 -18.66 3.80
C VAL A 26 -1.94 -19.40 3.71
N ASP A 27 -1.97 -20.66 3.29
CA ASP A 27 -0.75 -21.40 2.95
C ASP A 27 -0.16 -20.73 1.69
N PHE A 28 0.52 -19.63 1.94
CA PHE A 28 1.24 -18.90 0.92
C PHE A 28 2.67 -19.44 0.90
N THR A 29 2.95 -20.32 -0.04
CA THR A 29 4.33 -20.62 -0.39
C THR A 29 4.79 -19.50 -1.33
N PRO A 30 5.68 -18.60 -0.89
CA PRO A 30 6.17 -17.55 -1.76
C PRO A 30 6.92 -18.21 -2.92
N GLN A 31 6.31 -18.19 -4.08
CA GLN A 31 7.04 -18.53 -5.31
C GLN A 31 8.00 -17.37 -5.56
N LYS A 32 9.30 -17.66 -5.57
CA LYS A 32 10.27 -16.74 -6.18
C LYS A 32 9.98 -16.71 -7.67
N ILE A 33 9.08 -15.83 -8.07
CA ILE A 33 8.96 -15.49 -9.49
C ILE A 33 10.26 -14.74 -9.82
N PRO A 34 11.09 -15.25 -10.72
CA PRO A 34 12.26 -14.51 -11.15
C PRO A 34 11.77 -13.16 -11.66
N PHE A 35 12.38 -12.10 -11.17
CA PHE A 35 12.07 -10.75 -11.64
C PHE A 35 12.35 -10.72 -13.13
N PRO A 36 11.37 -10.44 -14.00
CA PRO A 36 11.62 -10.38 -15.43
C PRO A 36 12.66 -9.28 -15.67
N GLU A 37 13.80 -9.66 -16.27
CA GLU A 37 14.92 -8.73 -16.53
C GLU A 37 14.50 -7.55 -17.42
N ASN A 38 13.41 -7.73 -18.18
CA ASN A 38 12.86 -6.74 -19.10
C ASN A 38 11.38 -6.52 -18.80
N LEU A 39 11.07 -5.74 -17.76
CA LEU A 39 9.70 -5.31 -17.56
C LEU A 39 9.36 -4.19 -18.54
N PRO A 40 8.24 -4.31 -19.26
CA PRO A 40 7.80 -3.27 -20.20
C PRO A 40 7.38 -1.95 -19.52
N TYR A 41 7.48 -1.85 -18.18
CA TYR A 41 7.13 -0.63 -17.45
C TYR A 41 8.03 0.58 -17.81
N GLU A 42 9.26 0.34 -18.28
CA GLU A 42 10.11 1.43 -18.80
C GLU A 42 9.47 2.15 -19.99
N GLN A 43 8.54 1.47 -20.66
CA GLN A 43 7.78 2.01 -21.78
C GLN A 43 6.34 2.41 -21.41
N ALA A 44 5.88 2.08 -20.17
CA ALA A 44 4.50 2.34 -19.76
C ALA A 44 4.19 3.83 -19.64
N PHE A 45 5.21 4.65 -19.37
CA PHE A 45 5.06 6.10 -19.27
C PHE A 45 6.08 6.79 -20.17
N LEU A 46 5.62 7.82 -20.87
CA LEU A 46 6.49 8.68 -21.66
C LEU A 46 7.48 9.40 -20.72
N ARG A 47 8.68 9.64 -21.20
CA ARG A 47 9.68 10.42 -20.48
C ARG A 47 9.80 11.80 -21.10
N ALA A 48 9.94 12.82 -20.25
CA ALA A 48 10.12 14.19 -20.66
C ALA A 48 11.15 14.90 -19.77
N THR A 49 11.73 15.98 -20.26
CA THR A 49 12.57 16.82 -19.39
C THR A 49 11.71 17.56 -18.38
N PRO A 50 12.20 17.82 -17.16
CA PRO A 50 11.47 18.61 -16.20
C PRO A 50 11.02 19.97 -16.76
N GLU A 51 11.88 20.65 -17.51
CA GLU A 51 11.61 21.97 -18.10
C GLU A 51 10.46 21.93 -19.09
N SER A 52 10.36 20.89 -19.90
CA SER A 52 9.26 20.72 -20.85
C SER A 52 7.90 20.55 -20.16
N GLN A 53 7.92 20.17 -18.90
CA GLN A 53 6.73 20.02 -18.05
C GLN A 53 6.58 21.16 -17.03
N GLY A 54 7.35 22.26 -17.18
CA GLY A 54 7.27 23.44 -16.32
C GLY A 54 7.86 23.24 -14.93
N VAL A 55 8.80 22.31 -14.77
CA VAL A 55 9.53 22.05 -13.54
C VAL A 55 11.02 22.33 -13.78
N SER A 56 11.68 23.03 -12.85
CA SER A 56 13.12 23.25 -12.94
C SER A 56 13.89 22.01 -12.50
N SER A 57 14.77 21.49 -13.35
CA SER A 57 15.69 20.40 -13.01
C SER A 57 16.65 20.78 -11.89
N GLU A 58 17.10 22.03 -11.84
CA GLU A 58 17.94 22.54 -10.76
C GLU A 58 17.23 22.41 -9.39
N LYS A 59 15.96 22.80 -9.31
CA LYS A 59 15.16 22.65 -8.09
C LYS A 59 14.95 21.19 -7.70
N LEU A 60 14.76 20.31 -8.67
CA LEU A 60 14.68 18.86 -8.42
C LEU A 60 15.99 18.32 -7.87
N ILE A 61 17.13 18.68 -8.46
CA ILE A 61 18.44 18.26 -7.98
C ILE A 61 18.68 18.76 -6.56
N HIS A 62 18.35 20.02 -6.28
CA HIS A 62 18.46 20.58 -4.94
C HIS A 62 17.59 19.82 -3.92
N LEU A 63 16.34 19.50 -4.28
CA LEU A 63 15.44 18.68 -3.46
C LEU A 63 16.04 17.29 -3.17
N LEU A 64 16.51 16.60 -4.22
CA LEU A 64 17.11 15.27 -4.09
C LEU A 64 18.37 15.28 -3.22
N SER A 65 19.21 16.32 -3.38
CA SER A 65 20.41 16.50 -2.55
C SER A 65 20.05 16.71 -1.08
N ASN A 66 19.04 17.53 -0.80
CA ASN A 66 18.58 17.76 0.57
C ASN A 66 17.99 16.49 1.19
N LEU A 67 17.18 15.73 0.44
CA LEU A 67 16.61 14.46 0.90
C LEU A 67 17.70 13.42 1.18
N SER A 68 18.71 13.34 0.32
CA SER A 68 19.83 12.43 0.48
C SER A 68 20.73 12.78 1.68
N ALA A 69 20.88 14.07 1.97
CA ALA A 69 21.68 14.54 3.09
C ALA A 69 20.93 14.55 4.43
N SER A 70 19.62 14.37 4.42
CA SER A 70 18.80 14.44 5.63
C SER A 70 19.02 13.22 6.52
N PRO A 71 19.32 13.39 7.81
CA PRO A 71 19.42 12.28 8.75
C PRO A 71 18.07 11.65 9.13
N TYR A 72 16.97 12.24 8.68
CA TYR A 72 15.61 11.80 8.98
C TYR A 72 14.97 11.03 7.85
N THR A 73 15.64 10.88 6.70
CA THR A 73 15.12 10.20 5.52
C THR A 73 16.10 9.12 5.05
N ASP A 74 15.59 7.94 4.77
CA ASP A 74 16.31 6.87 4.09
C ASP A 74 15.66 6.68 2.71
N MET A 75 16.26 7.33 1.71
CA MET A 75 15.70 7.37 0.36
C MET A 75 16.14 6.15 -0.43
N HIS A 76 15.18 5.37 -0.91
CA HIS A 76 15.43 4.21 -1.77
C HIS A 76 15.27 4.55 -3.24
N HIS A 77 14.15 5.14 -3.57
CA HIS A 77 13.80 5.50 -4.94
C HIS A 77 12.92 6.77 -4.95
N PHE A 78 13.07 7.57 -5.98
CA PHE A 78 12.28 8.79 -6.16
C PHE A 78 11.78 8.88 -7.60
N LEU A 79 10.47 8.97 -7.75
CA LEU A 79 9.79 9.04 -9.04
C LEU A 79 8.83 10.23 -9.06
N VAL A 80 8.90 11.03 -10.11
CA VAL A 80 7.95 12.11 -10.35
C VAL A 80 7.32 11.97 -11.73
N LEU A 81 6.00 11.89 -11.74
CA LEU A 81 5.18 11.98 -12.95
C LEU A 81 4.49 13.33 -12.98
N ARG A 82 4.49 13.97 -14.17
CA ARG A 82 3.73 15.18 -14.42
C ARG A 82 3.11 15.14 -15.81
N HIS A 83 1.82 15.42 -15.90
CA HIS A 83 1.04 15.35 -17.16
C HIS A 83 1.22 14.01 -17.90
N GLY A 84 1.29 12.90 -17.14
CA GLY A 84 1.49 11.56 -17.72
C GLY A 84 2.94 11.24 -18.14
N ASN A 85 3.90 12.16 -17.95
CA ASN A 85 5.29 11.95 -18.29
C ASN A 85 6.15 11.77 -17.04
N VAL A 86 7.10 10.84 -17.08
CA VAL A 86 8.15 10.70 -16.06
C VAL A 86 9.18 11.80 -16.29
N ILE A 87 9.34 12.67 -15.30
CA ILE A 87 10.31 13.79 -15.33
C ILE A 87 11.47 13.62 -14.36
N CYS A 88 11.36 12.68 -13.43
CA CYS A 88 12.44 12.28 -12.54
C CYS A 88 12.25 10.82 -12.18
N ASP A 89 13.32 10.06 -12.20
CA ASP A 89 13.36 8.64 -11.88
C ASP A 89 14.78 8.30 -11.42
N CYS A 90 15.00 8.16 -10.12
CA CYS A 90 16.32 7.91 -9.58
C CYS A 90 16.27 7.00 -8.35
N SER A 91 17.33 6.22 -8.17
CA SER A 91 17.57 5.41 -6.98
C SER A 91 18.74 5.98 -6.19
N PHE A 92 18.70 5.82 -4.88
CA PHE A 92 19.76 6.24 -3.96
C PHE A 92 20.56 5.02 -3.52
N ALA A 93 21.90 5.12 -3.55
CA ALA A 93 22.75 4.03 -3.08
C ALA A 93 22.46 3.70 -1.61
N PRO A 94 22.45 2.42 -1.21
CA PRO A 94 22.79 1.22 -1.99
C PRO A 94 21.68 0.67 -2.90
N TYR A 95 20.53 1.30 -2.95
CA TYR A 95 19.39 0.86 -3.74
C TYR A 95 19.58 1.15 -5.23
N ARG A 96 18.94 0.36 -6.06
CA ARG A 96 18.96 0.45 -7.52
C ARG A 96 17.64 -0.06 -8.11
N SER A 97 17.36 0.24 -9.36
CA SER A 97 16.28 -0.38 -10.11
C SER A 97 16.33 -1.91 -10.03
N GLY A 98 15.18 -2.55 -9.94
CA GLY A 98 15.08 -4.00 -9.88
C GLY A 98 15.22 -4.61 -8.48
N ILE A 99 15.46 -3.83 -7.45
CA ILE A 99 15.40 -4.32 -6.07
C ILE A 99 13.95 -4.28 -5.58
N TRP A 100 13.50 -5.37 -5.01
CA TRP A 100 12.17 -5.46 -4.41
C TRP A 100 12.10 -4.64 -3.14
N HIS A 101 11.02 -3.87 -3.00
CA HIS A 101 10.71 -3.10 -1.81
C HIS A 101 9.42 -3.57 -1.18
N ILE A 102 9.37 -3.52 0.16
CA ILE A 102 8.12 -3.76 0.89
C ILE A 102 7.22 -2.55 0.64
N SER A 103 6.05 -2.80 0.07
CA SER A 103 5.08 -1.74 -0.28
C SER A 103 4.33 -1.17 0.92
N HIS A 104 4.36 -1.86 2.08
CA HIS A 104 3.61 -1.48 3.28
C HIS A 104 2.16 -1.07 2.93
N SER A 105 1.71 0.08 3.44
CA SER A 105 0.35 0.57 3.21
C SER A 105 0.06 1.07 1.79
N MET A 106 1.05 1.15 0.90
CA MET A 106 0.81 1.46 -0.52
C MET A 106 -0.11 0.42 -1.17
N CYS A 107 -0.08 -0.84 -0.71
CA CYS A 107 -0.98 -1.89 -1.18
C CYS A 107 -2.47 -1.55 -0.95
N LYS A 108 -2.80 -0.68 0.02
CA LYS A 108 -4.18 -0.23 0.24
C LYS A 108 -4.71 0.59 -0.93
N SER A 109 -3.86 1.37 -1.59
CA SER A 109 -4.23 2.12 -2.80
C SER A 109 -4.58 1.16 -3.94
N ILE A 110 -3.79 0.09 -4.12
CA ILE A 110 -4.07 -0.95 -5.12
C ILE A 110 -5.38 -1.68 -4.79
N THR A 111 -5.59 -2.01 -3.51
CA THR A 111 -6.86 -2.60 -3.04
C THR A 111 -8.03 -1.66 -3.33
N GLY A 112 -7.87 -0.36 -3.06
CA GLY A 112 -8.90 0.65 -3.37
C GLY A 112 -9.24 0.71 -4.85
N MET A 113 -8.24 0.65 -5.73
CA MET A 113 -8.46 0.57 -7.19
C MET A 113 -9.20 -0.71 -7.60
N ALA A 114 -8.82 -1.86 -7.03
CA ALA A 114 -9.51 -3.13 -7.31
C ALA A 114 -10.99 -3.09 -6.85
N ILE A 115 -11.27 -2.50 -5.70
CA ILE A 115 -12.64 -2.27 -5.23
C ILE A 115 -13.38 -1.34 -6.19
N GLY A 116 -12.73 -0.27 -6.68
CA GLY A 116 -13.31 0.63 -7.66
C GLY A 116 -13.73 -0.08 -8.95
N LEU A 117 -12.89 -0.98 -9.47
CA LEU A 117 -13.23 -1.81 -10.64
C LEU A 117 -14.44 -2.70 -10.38
N LEU A 118 -14.54 -3.35 -9.22
CA LEU A 118 -15.70 -4.16 -8.86
C LEU A 118 -17.00 -3.33 -8.78
N ILE A 119 -16.89 -2.09 -8.32
CA ILE A 119 -18.04 -1.16 -8.27
C ILE A 119 -18.44 -0.75 -9.69
N ASP A 120 -17.49 -0.43 -10.56
CA ASP A 120 -17.73 -0.05 -11.95
C ASP A 120 -18.39 -1.20 -12.74
N GLU A 121 -17.99 -2.43 -12.45
CA GLU A 121 -18.61 -3.65 -12.99
C GLU A 121 -19.97 -4.01 -12.36
N GLY A 122 -20.47 -3.22 -11.42
CA GLY A 122 -21.72 -3.49 -10.71
C GLY A 122 -21.71 -4.71 -9.80
N LYS A 123 -20.53 -5.22 -9.46
CA LYS A 123 -20.35 -6.41 -8.60
C LYS A 123 -20.29 -6.09 -7.12
N LEU A 124 -20.09 -4.83 -6.77
CA LEU A 124 -19.95 -4.36 -5.39
C LEU A 124 -20.55 -2.96 -5.26
N SER A 125 -21.01 -2.60 -4.07
CA SER A 125 -21.44 -1.25 -3.72
C SER A 125 -20.65 -0.72 -2.53
N LEU A 126 -20.40 0.59 -2.50
CA LEU A 126 -19.79 1.24 -1.33
C LEU A 126 -20.63 1.08 -0.05
N ASP A 127 -21.94 1.05 -0.20
CA ASP A 127 -22.87 0.97 0.92
C ASP A 127 -23.29 -0.48 1.22
N GLU A 128 -22.68 -1.45 0.53
CA GLU A 128 -22.90 -2.86 0.82
C GLU A 128 -22.31 -3.25 2.16
N ASN A 129 -23.13 -3.96 2.96
CA ASN A 129 -22.71 -4.44 4.27
C ASN A 129 -21.75 -5.62 4.13
N ILE A 130 -20.57 -5.52 4.74
CA ILE A 130 -19.53 -6.55 4.68
C ILE A 130 -19.98 -7.90 5.25
N TYR A 131 -21.00 -7.91 6.12
CA TYR A 131 -21.54 -9.16 6.67
C TYR A 131 -22.29 -9.99 5.63
N ASN A 132 -22.77 -9.36 4.55
CA ASN A 132 -23.38 -10.03 3.42
C ASN A 132 -22.30 -10.63 2.48
N ILE A 133 -21.19 -9.91 2.34
CA ILE A 133 -20.05 -10.35 1.52
C ILE A 133 -19.35 -11.54 2.16
N PHE A 134 -19.24 -11.56 3.49
CA PHE A 134 -18.55 -12.60 4.26
C PHE A 134 -19.48 -13.29 5.25
N PRO A 135 -20.53 -14.00 4.79
CA PRO A 135 -21.45 -14.70 5.66
C PRO A 135 -20.68 -15.79 6.45
N GLY A 136 -20.86 -15.81 7.76
CA GLY A 136 -20.21 -16.79 8.63
C GLY A 136 -18.78 -16.48 9.06
N LYS A 137 -18.15 -15.44 8.52
CA LYS A 137 -16.80 -14.99 8.95
C LYS A 137 -16.84 -14.01 10.13
N VAL A 138 -18.00 -13.48 10.48
CA VAL A 138 -18.17 -12.46 11.51
C VAL A 138 -18.82 -13.07 12.75
N ASN A 139 -18.20 -12.81 13.91
CA ASN A 139 -18.79 -13.20 15.19
C ASN A 139 -20.19 -12.59 15.34
N PRO A 140 -21.23 -13.40 15.67
CA PRO A 140 -22.61 -12.90 15.85
C PRO A 140 -22.73 -11.74 16.84
N LEU A 141 -21.91 -11.71 17.89
CA LEU A 141 -21.90 -10.61 18.86
C LEU A 141 -21.49 -9.27 18.23
N ILE A 142 -20.53 -9.30 17.28
CA ILE A 142 -20.11 -8.07 16.57
C ILE A 142 -21.29 -7.50 15.79
N LYS A 143 -22.12 -8.33 15.16
CA LYS A 143 -23.32 -7.88 14.44
C LYS A 143 -24.34 -7.19 15.33
N ILE A 144 -24.43 -7.58 16.60
CA ILE A 144 -25.34 -6.96 17.57
C ILE A 144 -24.86 -5.56 17.95
N PHE A 145 -23.56 -5.42 18.23
CA PHE A 145 -22.97 -4.14 18.67
C PHE A 145 -22.62 -3.20 17.52
N ARG A 146 -22.46 -3.74 16.30
CA ARG A 146 -22.12 -3.01 15.08
C ARG A 146 -22.92 -3.58 13.92
N PRO A 147 -24.22 -3.27 13.84
CA PRO A 147 -25.11 -3.88 12.85
C PRO A 147 -24.76 -3.49 11.41
N GLU A 148 -24.03 -2.41 11.23
CA GLU A 148 -23.74 -1.88 9.91
C GLU A 148 -22.27 -1.49 9.78
N VAL A 149 -21.51 -2.33 9.06
CA VAL A 149 -20.17 -1.99 8.57
C VAL A 149 -20.18 -2.19 7.06
N THR A 150 -19.97 -1.11 6.33
CA THR A 150 -20.02 -1.12 4.87
C THR A 150 -18.62 -1.13 4.25
N VAL A 151 -18.55 -1.41 2.95
CA VAL A 151 -17.32 -1.27 2.16
C VAL A 151 -16.73 0.13 2.30
N ARG A 152 -17.60 1.17 2.31
CA ARG A 152 -17.21 2.57 2.54
C ARG A 152 -16.47 2.73 3.87
N HIS A 153 -17.00 2.16 4.94
CA HIS A 153 -16.38 2.25 6.27
C HIS A 153 -14.96 1.62 6.28
N LEU A 154 -14.76 0.52 5.54
CA LEU A 154 -13.43 -0.08 5.42
C LEU A 154 -12.47 0.81 4.62
N LEU A 155 -12.90 1.33 3.47
CA LEU A 155 -12.07 2.18 2.61
C LEU A 155 -11.68 3.50 3.28
N THR A 156 -12.55 4.05 4.12
CA THR A 156 -12.30 5.30 4.84
C THR A 156 -11.68 5.11 6.22
N MET A 157 -11.34 3.88 6.60
CA MET A 157 -10.77 3.53 7.92
C MET A 157 -11.68 3.90 9.10
N THR A 158 -13.00 3.95 8.88
CA THR A 158 -14.01 4.34 9.90
C THR A 158 -14.84 3.16 10.40
N SER A 159 -14.46 1.94 10.07
CA SER A 159 -15.19 0.73 10.48
C SER A 159 -15.20 0.52 11.99
N GLY A 160 -14.24 1.10 12.72
CA GLY A 160 -14.04 0.89 14.16
C GLY A 160 -13.71 -0.57 14.51
N VAL A 161 -13.29 -1.38 13.54
CA VAL A 161 -12.77 -2.72 13.79
C VAL A 161 -11.39 -2.57 14.41
N THR A 162 -11.21 -3.15 15.58
CA THR A 162 -9.91 -3.27 16.23
C THR A 162 -9.36 -4.66 15.98
N PHE A 163 -8.08 -4.74 15.67
CA PHE A 163 -7.37 -6.01 15.66
C PHE A 163 -7.08 -6.39 17.10
N ASN A 164 -7.64 -7.51 17.56
CA ASN A 164 -7.28 -8.17 18.80
C ASN A 164 -6.39 -9.35 18.51
#